data_1421d946fe51019502f335c9750364a5
#
_entry.id   1421d946fe51019502f335c9750364a5
#
_cell.length_a   1.000
_cell.length_b   1.000
_cell.length_c   1.000
_cell.angle_alpha   90.00
_cell.angle_beta   90.00
_cell.angle_gamma   90.00
#
_symmetry.space_group_name_H-M   'P 1'
#
loop_
_entity.id
_entity.type
_entity.pdbx_description
1 polymer ?
#
loop_
_entity_poly.entity_id
_entity_poly.type
_entity_poly.pdbx_seq_one_letter_code
_entity_poly.pdbx_strand_id
1 'polypeptide(L)'
;FCNDELYQIRKHRLFKYFGFWSEFHAKTIDIPCAYFIQDLLNNVPESQRFLSFKSDIRVKKYKRYNQELLESNQTHIRDLMYYLGELHNCNTYDKENNYPIPQEIKNIYGAEQIDELNNILSICSTFEEFLQHNQILYDYFEKISS
;
A
#
# COMPACT_ATOMS: atom_id res chain seq x y z
N PHE A 1 -20.89 5.42 5.24
CA PHE A 1 -20.76 6.71 5.95
C PHE A 1 -22.12 7.36 6.08
N CYS A 2 -22.47 7.84 7.27
CA CYS A 2 -23.58 8.77 7.38
C CYS A 2 -23.14 10.19 6.92
N ASN A 3 -24.12 11.04 6.59
CA ASN A 3 -23.82 12.38 6.08
C ASN A 3 -22.96 13.23 7.04
N ASP A 4 -23.12 13.03 8.34
CA ASP A 4 -22.37 13.78 9.36
C ASP A 4 -20.92 13.35 9.44
N GLU A 5 -20.65 12.04 9.34
CA GLU A 5 -19.28 11.49 9.29
C GLU A 5 -18.54 11.97 8.04
N LEU A 6 -19.19 11.92 6.88
CA LEU A 6 -18.60 12.42 5.64
C LEU A 6 -18.30 13.92 5.73
N TYR A 7 -19.17 14.69 6.37
CA TYR A 7 -18.99 16.11 6.56
C TYR A 7 -17.78 16.43 7.48
N GLN A 8 -17.60 15.67 8.56
CA GLN A 8 -16.46 15.82 9.46
C GLN A 8 -15.15 15.42 8.78
N ILE A 9 -15.14 14.33 8.04
CA ILE A 9 -13.98 13.89 7.25
C ILE A 9 -13.56 14.97 6.24
N ARG A 10 -14.51 15.57 5.53
CA ARG A 10 -14.24 16.64 4.54
C ARG A 10 -13.62 17.90 5.14
N LYS A 11 -13.87 18.19 6.39
CA LYS A 11 -13.25 19.31 7.10
C LYS A 11 -11.85 19.03 7.61
N HIS A 12 -11.46 17.78 7.68
CA HIS A 12 -10.15 17.41 8.17
C HIS A 12 -9.07 17.77 7.14
N ARG A 13 -7.96 18.34 7.63
CA ARG A 13 -6.84 18.77 6.76
C ARG A 13 -6.23 17.63 5.92
N LEU A 14 -6.36 16.38 6.37
CA LEU A 14 -5.90 15.21 5.62
C LEU A 14 -6.90 14.72 4.56
N PHE A 15 -8.08 15.34 4.44
CA PHE A 15 -9.08 14.90 3.47
C PHE A 15 -8.54 14.90 2.03
N LYS A 16 -7.70 15.87 1.70
CA LYS A 16 -7.05 15.91 0.38
C LYS A 16 -6.19 14.68 0.08
N TYR A 17 -5.78 13.94 1.11
CA TYR A 17 -5.02 12.70 0.98
C TYR A 17 -5.87 11.43 1.10
N PHE A 18 -7.19 11.57 1.27
CA PHE A 18 -8.12 10.44 1.34
C PHE A 18 -7.99 9.53 0.11
N GLY A 19 -7.86 10.11 -1.07
CA GLY A 19 -7.65 9.38 -2.30
C GLY A 19 -6.39 8.50 -2.26
N PHE A 20 -5.30 9.01 -1.70
CA PHE A 20 -4.06 8.26 -1.56
C PHE A 20 -4.19 7.09 -0.58
N TRP A 21 -4.84 7.30 0.58
CA TRP A 21 -5.14 6.23 1.52
C TRP A 21 -6.01 5.13 0.86
N SER A 22 -7.03 5.53 0.12
CA SER A 22 -7.89 4.57 -0.59
C SER A 22 -7.15 3.81 -1.70
N GLU A 23 -6.18 4.43 -2.36
CA GLU A 23 -5.34 3.77 -3.37
C GLU A 23 -4.46 2.66 -2.77
N PHE A 24 -3.89 2.89 -1.59
CA PHE A 24 -3.19 1.84 -0.86
C PHE A 24 -4.12 0.63 -0.62
N HIS A 25 -5.30 0.87 -0.05
CA HIS A 25 -6.25 -0.20 0.25
C HIS A 25 -6.78 -0.88 -1.01
N ALA A 26 -7.04 -0.15 -2.09
CA ALA A 26 -7.42 -0.74 -3.36
C ALA A 26 -6.38 -1.76 -3.83
N LYS A 27 -5.09 -1.43 -3.75
CA LYS A 27 -4.02 -2.36 -4.12
C LYS A 27 -3.91 -3.59 -3.22
N THR A 28 -4.22 -3.47 -1.94
CA THR A 28 -4.25 -4.63 -1.03
C THR A 28 -5.38 -5.60 -1.35
N ILE A 29 -6.40 -5.19 -2.10
CA ILE A 29 -7.58 -5.98 -2.46
C ILE A 29 -7.51 -6.47 -3.91
N ASP A 30 -7.25 -5.59 -4.88
CA ASP A 30 -7.34 -5.86 -6.31
C ASP A 30 -6.53 -7.08 -6.75
N ILE A 31 -5.26 -7.12 -6.38
CA ILE A 31 -4.33 -8.15 -6.83
C ILE A 31 -4.68 -9.50 -6.22
N PRO A 32 -4.85 -9.63 -4.88
CA PRO A 32 -5.26 -10.90 -4.29
C PRO A 32 -6.61 -11.40 -4.82
N CYS A 33 -7.59 -10.50 -5.04
CA CYS A 33 -8.88 -10.87 -5.61
C CYS A 33 -8.73 -11.47 -7.01
N ALA A 34 -7.89 -10.89 -7.86
CA ALA A 34 -7.64 -11.41 -9.20
C ALA A 34 -7.08 -12.84 -9.16
N TYR A 35 -6.11 -13.11 -8.30
CA TYR A 35 -5.58 -14.46 -8.11
C TYR A 35 -6.61 -15.43 -7.53
N PHE A 36 -7.40 -14.98 -6.55
CA PHE A 36 -8.46 -15.80 -5.96
C PHE A 36 -9.51 -16.20 -7.00
N ILE A 37 -9.96 -15.27 -7.83
CA ILE A 37 -10.93 -15.55 -8.90
C ILE A 37 -10.33 -16.52 -9.91
N GLN A 38 -9.08 -16.34 -10.31
CA GLN A 38 -8.40 -17.25 -11.23
C GLN A 38 -8.28 -18.66 -10.65
N ASP A 39 -7.91 -18.78 -9.38
CA ASP A 39 -7.83 -20.06 -8.68
C ASP A 39 -9.19 -20.76 -8.63
N LEU A 40 -10.28 -20.01 -8.36
CA LEU A 40 -11.64 -20.54 -8.40
C LEU A 40 -12.02 -21.05 -9.79
N LEU A 41 -11.75 -20.27 -10.84
CA LEU A 41 -12.06 -20.64 -12.23
C LEU A 41 -11.28 -21.89 -12.69
N ASN A 42 -10.08 -22.08 -12.15
CA ASN A 42 -9.24 -23.24 -12.44
C ASN A 42 -9.47 -24.41 -11.48
N ASN A 43 -10.50 -24.36 -10.64
CA ASN A 43 -10.84 -25.39 -9.65
C ASN A 43 -9.69 -25.75 -8.69
N VAL A 44 -8.87 -24.76 -8.33
CA VAL A 44 -7.76 -24.95 -7.38
C VAL A 44 -8.29 -25.28 -6.00
N PRO A 45 -7.85 -26.40 -5.37
CA PRO A 45 -8.25 -26.73 -4.01
C PRO A 45 -7.94 -25.61 -3.02
N GLU A 46 -8.77 -25.40 -2.00
CA GLU A 46 -8.61 -24.34 -1.01
C GLU A 46 -7.21 -24.30 -0.38
N SER A 47 -6.66 -25.48 -0.05
CA SER A 47 -5.31 -25.62 0.52
C SER A 47 -4.18 -25.16 -0.40
N GLN A 48 -4.45 -25.01 -1.70
CA GLN A 48 -3.46 -24.63 -2.74
C GLN A 48 -3.72 -23.25 -3.33
N ARG A 49 -4.75 -22.56 -2.88
CA ARG A 49 -5.04 -21.19 -3.35
C ARG A 49 -3.90 -20.23 -3.00
N PHE A 50 -3.66 -19.26 -3.84
CA PHE A 50 -2.57 -18.29 -3.74
C PHE A 50 -1.14 -18.84 -3.90
N LEU A 51 -0.92 -20.11 -4.16
CA LEU A 51 0.43 -20.63 -4.40
C LEU A 51 1.06 -20.00 -5.65
N SER A 52 0.29 -19.77 -6.71
CA SER A 52 0.75 -19.08 -7.92
C SER A 52 1.10 -17.62 -7.61
N PHE A 53 0.30 -16.95 -6.78
CA PHE A 53 0.58 -15.59 -6.34
C PHE A 53 1.87 -15.50 -5.53
N LYS A 54 2.03 -16.39 -4.56
CA LYS A 54 3.25 -16.52 -3.76
C LYS A 54 4.49 -16.75 -4.62
N SER A 55 4.41 -17.66 -5.61
CA SER A 55 5.49 -17.89 -6.56
C SER A 55 5.81 -16.64 -7.39
N ASP A 56 4.79 -15.94 -7.89
CA ASP A 56 4.96 -14.71 -8.66
C ASP A 56 5.60 -13.59 -7.85
N ILE A 57 5.28 -13.47 -6.56
CA ILE A 57 5.94 -12.53 -5.64
C ILE A 57 7.45 -12.80 -5.60
N ARG A 58 7.84 -14.04 -5.37
CA ARG A 58 9.24 -14.45 -5.25
C ARG A 58 10.04 -14.25 -6.53
N VAL A 59 9.45 -14.59 -7.67
CA VAL A 59 10.15 -14.63 -8.95
C VAL A 59 10.26 -13.25 -9.60
N LYS A 60 9.19 -12.46 -9.60
CA LYS A 60 9.11 -11.25 -10.43
C LYS A 60 8.46 -10.02 -9.78
N LYS A 61 7.38 -10.20 -8.99
CA LYS A 61 6.55 -9.06 -8.57
C LYS A 61 7.28 -8.08 -7.67
N TYR A 62 7.94 -8.53 -6.64
CA TYR A 62 8.66 -7.65 -5.72
C TYR A 62 9.72 -6.81 -6.44
N LYS A 63 10.53 -7.45 -7.29
CA LYS A 63 11.55 -6.74 -8.08
C LYS A 63 10.92 -5.74 -9.03
N ARG A 64 9.83 -6.14 -9.71
CA ARG A 64 9.12 -5.27 -10.64
C ARG A 64 8.52 -4.05 -9.93
N TYR A 65 7.89 -4.22 -8.79
CA TYR A 65 7.31 -3.11 -8.03
C TYR A 65 8.38 -2.09 -7.59
N ASN A 66 9.53 -2.57 -7.12
CA ASN A 66 10.66 -1.71 -6.78
C ASN A 66 11.14 -0.91 -8.00
N GLN A 67 11.30 -1.58 -9.13
CA GLN A 67 11.76 -0.95 -10.38
C GLN A 67 10.74 0.07 -10.90
N GLU A 68 9.46 -0.27 -10.93
CA GLU A 68 8.39 0.64 -11.37
C GLU A 68 8.35 1.91 -10.54
N LEU A 69 8.51 1.82 -9.22
CA LEU A 69 8.56 3.01 -8.36
C LEU A 69 9.82 3.86 -8.61
N LEU A 70 10.98 3.23 -8.78
CA LEU A 70 12.23 3.93 -9.08
C LEU A 70 12.21 4.64 -10.44
N GLU A 71 11.50 4.07 -11.42
CA GLU A 71 11.34 4.62 -12.76
C GLU A 71 10.20 5.65 -12.85
N SER A 72 9.31 5.69 -11.86
CA SER A 72 8.21 6.65 -11.80
C SER A 72 8.73 8.09 -11.61
N ASN A 73 7.91 9.07 -11.95
CA ASN A 73 8.23 10.46 -11.64
C ASN A 73 8.14 10.65 -10.12
N GLN A 74 9.30 10.75 -9.49
CA GLN A 74 9.61 10.57 -8.07
C GLN A 74 8.84 11.45 -7.07
N THR A 75 7.88 12.24 -7.50
CA THR A 75 7.13 13.18 -6.65
C THR A 75 5.66 12.77 -6.47
N HIS A 76 5.23 11.64 -7.03
CA HIS A 76 3.84 11.24 -6.93
C HIS A 76 3.58 10.36 -5.70
N ILE A 77 2.96 10.97 -4.68
CA ILE A 77 2.46 10.24 -3.49
C ILE A 77 1.60 9.04 -3.91
N ARG A 78 0.82 9.17 -4.97
CA ARG A 78 -0.03 8.10 -5.50
C ARG A 78 0.78 6.85 -5.87
N ASP A 79 1.89 7.01 -6.57
CA ASP A 79 2.75 5.88 -6.96
C ASP A 79 3.38 5.23 -5.73
N LEU A 80 3.76 6.02 -4.74
CA LEU A 80 4.23 5.53 -3.44
C LEU A 80 3.15 4.72 -2.73
N MET A 81 1.90 5.19 -2.70
CA MET A 81 0.80 4.49 -2.04
C MET A 81 0.47 3.17 -2.74
N TYR A 82 0.48 3.13 -4.07
CA TYR A 82 0.36 1.90 -4.84
C TYR A 82 1.46 0.90 -4.50
N TYR A 83 2.71 1.37 -4.51
CA TYR A 83 3.86 0.56 -4.16
C TYR A 83 3.75 -0.05 -2.76
N LEU A 84 3.38 0.77 -1.76
CA LEU A 84 3.24 0.28 -0.38
C LEU A 84 2.10 -0.74 -0.24
N GLY A 85 1.00 -0.60 -1.01
CA GLY A 85 -0.07 -1.59 -1.07
C GLY A 85 0.40 -2.93 -1.69
N GLU A 86 1.18 -2.85 -2.76
CA GLU A 86 1.79 -4.02 -3.41
C GLU A 86 2.83 -4.70 -2.50
N LEU A 87 3.65 -3.93 -1.81
CA LEU A 87 4.61 -4.43 -0.83
C LEU A 87 3.91 -5.11 0.37
N HIS A 88 2.80 -4.52 0.83
CA HIS A 88 1.96 -5.13 1.87
C HIS A 88 1.49 -6.53 1.45
N ASN A 89 1.04 -6.69 0.20
CA ASN A 89 0.65 -7.99 -0.34
C ASN A 89 1.82 -8.98 -0.38
N CYS A 90 3.02 -8.55 -0.78
CA CYS A 90 4.19 -9.42 -0.77
C CYS A 90 4.44 -9.99 0.63
N ASN A 91 4.43 -9.13 1.65
CA ASN A 91 4.67 -9.54 3.03
C ASN A 91 3.50 -10.33 3.66
N THR A 92 2.27 -10.12 3.18
CA THR A 92 1.08 -10.83 3.67
C THR A 92 0.97 -12.23 3.09
N TYR A 93 1.17 -12.39 1.77
CA TYR A 93 0.93 -13.65 1.07
C TYR A 93 2.16 -14.55 0.95
N ASP A 94 3.35 -14.02 1.17
CA ASP A 94 4.60 -14.80 1.26
C ASP A 94 5.34 -14.53 2.57
N LYS A 95 4.72 -14.90 3.68
CA LYS A 95 5.22 -14.65 5.05
C LYS A 95 6.54 -15.35 5.38
N GLU A 96 6.92 -16.36 4.63
CA GLU A 96 8.19 -17.08 4.82
C GLU A 96 9.40 -16.25 4.42
N ASN A 97 9.19 -15.23 3.58
CA ASN A 97 10.19 -14.30 3.14
C ASN A 97 9.89 -12.90 3.68
N ASN A 98 10.92 -12.09 3.79
CA ASN A 98 10.81 -10.69 4.14
C ASN A 98 11.07 -9.84 2.90
N TYR A 99 10.18 -8.88 2.64
CA TYR A 99 10.26 -7.96 1.51
C TYR A 99 10.40 -6.52 2.03
N PRO A 100 11.63 -6.08 2.33
CA PRO A 100 11.86 -4.74 2.84
C PRO A 100 11.76 -3.68 1.75
N ILE A 101 11.58 -2.43 2.16
CA ILE A 101 11.74 -1.29 1.25
C ILE A 101 13.23 -1.13 0.93
N PRO A 102 13.64 -1.20 -0.35
CA PRO A 102 15.05 -1.05 -0.73
C PRO A 102 15.64 0.31 -0.33
N GLN A 103 16.93 0.34 -0.08
CA GLN A 103 17.63 1.56 0.35
C GLN A 103 17.54 2.68 -0.70
N GLU A 104 17.56 2.36 -1.98
CA GLU A 104 17.39 3.35 -3.05
C GLU A 104 16.04 4.09 -2.94
N ILE A 105 14.97 3.37 -2.65
CA ILE A 105 13.63 3.96 -2.44
C ILE A 105 13.62 4.80 -1.15
N LYS A 106 14.22 4.30 -0.07
CA LYS A 106 14.35 5.03 1.19
C LYS A 106 15.11 6.35 1.03
N ASN A 107 16.12 6.36 0.18
CA ASN A 107 16.91 7.57 -0.09
C ASN A 107 16.08 8.65 -0.80
N ILE A 108 15.11 8.25 -1.63
CA ILE A 108 14.22 9.18 -2.35
C ILE A 108 13.13 9.75 -1.42
N TYR A 109 12.49 8.89 -0.64
CA TYR A 109 11.30 9.24 0.13
C TYR A 109 11.55 9.56 1.62
N GLY A 110 12.79 9.40 2.10
CA GLY A 110 13.15 9.54 3.52
C GLY A 110 12.98 8.23 4.27
N ALA A 111 14.10 7.69 4.79
CA ALA A 111 14.14 6.33 5.34
C ALA A 111 13.20 6.13 6.53
N GLU A 112 13.28 6.99 7.53
CA GLU A 112 12.45 6.89 8.73
C GLU A 112 10.98 7.16 8.40
N GLN A 113 10.71 8.17 7.59
CA GLN A 113 9.36 8.59 7.24
C GLN A 113 8.61 7.57 6.40
N ILE A 114 9.28 6.92 5.43
CA ILE A 114 8.62 5.90 4.61
C ILE A 114 8.36 4.62 5.41
N ASP A 115 9.26 4.24 6.30
CA ASP A 115 9.05 3.10 7.19
C ASP A 115 7.89 3.36 8.14
N GLU A 116 7.78 4.56 8.68
CA GLU A 116 6.67 4.96 9.54
C GLU A 116 5.34 5.01 8.80
N LEU A 117 5.30 5.60 7.59
CA LEU A 117 4.12 5.59 6.74
C LEU A 117 3.67 4.16 6.41
N ASN A 118 4.59 3.30 6.02
CA ASN A 118 4.30 1.90 5.73
C ASN A 118 3.69 1.18 6.94
N ASN A 119 4.24 1.41 8.13
CA ASN A 119 3.72 0.85 9.37
C ASN A 119 2.30 1.36 9.66
N ILE A 120 2.06 2.66 9.59
CA ILE A 120 0.74 3.26 9.82
C ILE A 120 -0.29 2.69 8.85
N LEU A 121 0.01 2.62 7.56
CA LEU A 121 -0.89 2.05 6.55
C LEU A 121 -1.21 0.58 6.81
N SER A 122 -0.24 -0.19 7.28
CA SER A 122 -0.40 -1.62 7.55
C SER A 122 -1.27 -1.92 8.77
N ILE A 123 -1.35 -1.02 9.75
CA ILE A 123 -2.13 -1.20 10.98
C ILE A 123 -3.50 -0.52 10.95
N CYS A 124 -3.70 0.49 10.09
CA CYS A 124 -4.95 1.24 10.00
C CYS A 124 -5.94 0.55 9.05
N SER A 125 -7.03 -0.01 9.58
CA SER A 125 -8.10 -0.63 8.81
C SER A 125 -9.17 0.35 8.35
N THR A 126 -9.30 1.51 9.03
CA THR A 126 -10.29 2.55 8.74
C THR A 126 -9.63 3.90 8.53
N PHE A 127 -10.34 4.80 7.85
CA PHE A 127 -9.85 6.16 7.66
C PHE A 127 -9.78 6.94 8.97
N GLU A 128 -10.65 6.66 9.94
CA GLU A 128 -10.61 7.25 11.27
C GLU A 128 -9.31 6.88 12.01
N GLU A 129 -8.89 5.63 11.95
CA GLU A 129 -7.59 5.20 12.51
C GLU A 129 -6.43 5.91 11.83
N PHE A 130 -6.48 6.03 10.51
CA PHE A 130 -5.49 6.78 9.73
C PHE A 130 -5.43 8.26 10.16
N LEU A 131 -6.57 8.90 10.41
CA LEU A 131 -6.63 10.29 10.88
C LEU A 131 -6.01 10.51 12.27
N GLN A 132 -5.91 9.48 13.12
CA GLN A 132 -5.25 9.58 14.43
C GLN A 132 -3.75 9.88 14.32
N HIS A 133 -3.14 9.59 13.18
CA HIS A 133 -1.74 9.88 12.87
C HIS A 133 -1.57 11.20 12.08
N ASN A 134 -2.54 12.11 12.19
CA ASN A 134 -2.67 13.25 11.28
C ASN A 134 -1.45 14.17 11.24
N GLN A 135 -0.78 14.42 12.36
CA GLN A 135 0.37 15.34 12.38
C GLN A 135 1.52 14.77 11.55
N ILE A 136 1.89 13.52 11.81
CA ILE A 136 3.00 12.82 11.12
C ILE A 136 2.70 12.72 9.62
N LEU A 137 1.49 12.27 9.27
CA LEU A 137 1.07 12.10 7.89
C LEU A 137 1.02 13.41 7.13
N TYR A 138 0.48 14.46 7.76
CA TYR A 138 0.39 15.77 7.15
C TYR A 138 1.77 16.35 6.85
N ASP A 139 2.66 16.33 7.82
CA ASP A 139 4.00 16.85 7.68
C ASP A 139 4.80 16.09 6.61
N TYR A 140 4.67 14.77 6.58
CA TYR A 140 5.31 13.95 5.58
C TYR A 140 4.76 14.18 4.18
N PHE A 141 3.43 14.17 4.00
CA PHE A 141 2.82 14.40 2.68
C PHE A 141 3.09 15.80 2.13
N GLU A 142 3.07 16.83 2.97
CA GLU A 142 3.44 18.17 2.55
C GLU A 142 4.91 18.24 2.11
N LYS A 143 5.80 17.55 2.82
CA LYS A 143 7.23 17.49 2.49
C LYS A 143 7.48 16.83 1.14
N ILE A 144 6.86 15.69 0.86
CA ILE A 144 7.09 14.98 -0.42
C ILE A 144 6.29 15.55 -1.59
N SER A 145 5.31 16.41 -1.33
CA SER A 145 4.53 17.11 -2.36
C SER A 145 5.16 18.44 -2.78
N SER A 146 6.11 18.95 -2.01
CA SER A 146 6.85 20.16 -2.33
C SER A 146 8.12 19.81 -3.16
#